data_359dcb54c873b7261263a7c7ca187d08
#
_entry.id   359dcb54c873b7261263a7c7ca187d08
#
_cell.length_a   1.000
_cell.length_b   1.000
_cell.length_c   1.000
_cell.angle_alpha   90.00
_cell.angle_beta   90.00
_cell.angle_gamma   90.00
#
_symmetry.space_group_name_H-M   'P 1'
#
loop_
_entity.id
_entity.type
_entity.pdbx_description
1 polymer ?
#
loop_
_entity_poly.entity_id
_entity_poly.type
_entity_poly.pdbx_seq_one_letter_code
_entity_poly.pdbx_strand_id
1 'polypeptide(L)'
;MHDFLEGYKLSPQKILVLGGPAPFFAQKIEDLYQIDTLAVPNSPVANAVGAALARTTCEVSLYADTEQGIVTAHEEDFAEPISKTFSEDDLMETAYTLLKEKALNSGADPENLEEVEVVEYQKFNIIRNFSPRGKIFRTKMQLKPGLIKGYETVLH
;
A
#
# COMPACT_ATOMS: atom_id res chain seq x y z
N MET A 1 -0.58 -36.07 -10.70
CA MET A 1 -1.21 -34.88 -10.08
C MET A 1 -0.23 -34.15 -9.14
N HIS A 2 1.08 -34.12 -9.47
CA HIS A 2 2.13 -33.45 -8.69
C HIS A 2 2.74 -32.23 -9.41
N ASP A 3 2.39 -31.99 -10.68
CA ASP A 3 3.08 -31.00 -11.52
C ASP A 3 2.49 -29.56 -11.43
N PHE A 4 1.45 -29.36 -10.62
CA PHE A 4 0.84 -28.04 -10.44
C PHE A 4 1.37 -27.22 -9.26
N LEU A 5 2.36 -27.74 -8.53
CA LEU A 5 3.02 -27.08 -7.40
C LEU A 5 4.52 -26.82 -7.65
N GLU A 6 4.97 -26.80 -8.89
CA GLU A 6 6.26 -26.22 -9.20
C GLU A 6 6.17 -24.72 -8.93
N GLY A 7 6.57 -24.37 -7.72
CA GLY A 7 6.68 -22.98 -7.32
C GLY A 7 7.54 -22.22 -8.33
N TYR A 8 7.16 -21.00 -8.65
CA TYR A 8 7.88 -20.10 -9.55
C TYR A 8 9.38 -20.12 -9.18
N LYS A 9 10.20 -20.71 -10.05
CA LYS A 9 11.65 -20.81 -9.83
C LYS A 9 12.29 -19.48 -10.18
N LEU A 10 12.64 -18.70 -9.18
CA LEU A 10 13.41 -17.47 -9.37
C LEU A 10 14.80 -17.82 -9.91
N SER A 11 15.19 -17.20 -10.99
CA SER A 11 16.54 -17.27 -11.57
C SER A 11 17.12 -15.86 -11.66
N PRO A 12 17.58 -15.29 -10.54
CA PRO A 12 18.14 -13.95 -10.53
C PRO A 12 19.44 -13.93 -11.37
N GLN A 13 19.60 -12.88 -12.17
CA GLN A 13 20.82 -12.65 -12.95
C GLN A 13 21.87 -11.87 -12.15
N LYS A 14 21.43 -11.10 -11.16
CA LYS A 14 22.27 -10.28 -10.30
C LYS A 14 21.68 -10.16 -8.90
N ILE A 15 22.54 -10.12 -7.90
CA ILE A 15 22.14 -9.89 -6.50
C ILE A 15 22.72 -8.56 -6.05
N LEU A 16 21.87 -7.67 -5.53
CA LEU A 16 22.26 -6.43 -4.89
C LEU A 16 22.11 -6.57 -3.38
N VAL A 17 23.20 -6.32 -2.65
CA VAL A 17 23.23 -6.43 -1.19
C VAL A 17 23.29 -5.04 -0.55
N LEU A 18 22.36 -4.78 0.37
CA LEU A 18 22.21 -3.52 1.09
C LEU A 18 22.38 -3.72 2.60
N GLY A 19 22.74 -2.65 3.30
CA GLY A 19 22.86 -2.62 4.75
C GLY A 19 24.32 -2.65 5.22
N GLY A 20 24.53 -2.44 6.52
CA GLY A 20 25.85 -2.35 7.13
C GLY A 20 26.80 -3.49 6.78
N PRO A 21 26.37 -4.76 6.90
CA PRO A 21 27.23 -5.91 6.61
C PRO A 21 27.33 -6.28 5.12
N ALA A 22 26.68 -5.56 4.20
CA ALA A 22 26.63 -5.88 2.78
C ALA A 22 28.01 -6.10 2.14
N PRO A 23 29.03 -5.23 2.34
CA PRO A 23 30.34 -5.45 1.74
C PRO A 23 31.01 -6.75 2.20
N PHE A 24 30.71 -7.19 3.42
CA PHE A 24 31.26 -8.41 3.98
C PHE A 24 30.59 -9.69 3.43
N PHE A 25 29.31 -9.62 3.15
CA PHE A 25 28.56 -10.78 2.65
C PHE A 25 28.52 -10.92 1.13
N ALA A 26 28.70 -9.82 0.39
CA ALA A 26 28.57 -9.84 -1.07
C ALA A 26 29.45 -10.91 -1.72
N GLN A 27 30.74 -10.94 -1.38
CA GLN A 27 31.67 -11.94 -1.92
C GLN A 27 31.27 -13.37 -1.56
N LYS A 28 30.81 -13.62 -0.33
CA LYS A 28 30.40 -14.96 0.10
C LYS A 28 29.13 -15.43 -0.61
N ILE A 29 28.21 -14.52 -0.89
CA ILE A 29 26.99 -14.80 -1.63
C ILE A 29 27.33 -15.15 -3.07
N GLU A 30 28.21 -14.36 -3.70
CA GLU A 30 28.70 -14.61 -5.05
C GLU A 30 29.38 -15.98 -5.17
N ASP A 31 30.28 -16.29 -4.24
CA ASP A 31 31.00 -17.57 -4.20
C ASP A 31 30.03 -18.76 -4.02
N LEU A 32 28.99 -18.59 -3.20
CA LEU A 32 28.02 -19.66 -2.89
C LEU A 32 27.04 -19.91 -4.03
N TYR A 33 26.52 -18.85 -4.64
CA TYR A 33 25.44 -18.95 -5.63
C TYR A 33 25.91 -18.84 -7.07
N GLN A 34 27.17 -18.46 -7.30
CA GLN A 34 27.76 -18.22 -8.63
C GLN A 34 26.95 -17.21 -9.45
N ILE A 35 26.42 -16.20 -8.77
CA ILE A 35 25.63 -15.09 -9.35
C ILE A 35 26.35 -13.80 -9.02
N ASP A 36 26.52 -12.92 -10.06
CA ASP A 36 27.12 -11.59 -9.89
C ASP A 36 26.44 -10.85 -8.73
N THR A 37 27.21 -10.55 -7.70
CA THR A 37 26.72 -9.98 -6.44
C THR A 37 27.46 -8.69 -6.12
N LEU A 38 26.70 -7.60 -5.99
CA LEU A 38 27.24 -6.27 -5.72
C LEU A 38 26.75 -5.73 -4.38
N ALA A 39 27.67 -5.32 -3.52
CA ALA A 39 27.33 -4.43 -2.41
C ALA A 39 27.12 -3.01 -2.96
N VAL A 40 25.90 -2.50 -2.81
CA VAL A 40 25.53 -1.17 -3.34
C VAL A 40 26.40 -0.08 -2.68
N PRO A 41 26.88 0.93 -3.43
CA PRO A 41 27.60 2.06 -2.84
C PRO A 41 26.80 2.69 -1.68
N ASN A 42 27.51 3.07 -0.62
CA ASN A 42 26.91 3.59 0.63
C ASN A 42 25.94 2.62 1.34
N SER A 43 26.04 1.31 1.06
CA SER A 43 25.19 0.29 1.66
C SER A 43 25.05 0.38 3.20
N PRO A 44 26.06 0.78 4.00
CA PRO A 44 25.90 0.92 5.45
C PRO A 44 24.87 1.93 5.89
N VAL A 45 24.64 2.97 5.10
CA VAL A 45 23.69 4.06 5.40
C VAL A 45 22.47 4.08 4.48
N ALA A 46 22.37 3.12 3.54
CA ALA A 46 21.32 3.10 2.52
C ALA A 46 19.90 3.10 3.12
N ASN A 47 19.66 2.37 4.21
CA ASN A 47 18.38 2.35 4.89
C ASN A 47 18.02 3.70 5.51
N ALA A 48 19.00 4.38 6.13
CA ALA A 48 18.78 5.71 6.70
C ALA A 48 18.50 6.75 5.61
N VAL A 49 19.24 6.69 4.51
CA VAL A 49 19.01 7.56 3.33
C VAL A 49 17.63 7.28 2.73
N GLY A 50 17.28 6.01 2.52
CA GLY A 50 15.98 5.63 2.01
C GLY A 50 14.83 6.11 2.90
N ALA A 51 14.95 5.95 4.22
CA ALA A 51 13.96 6.43 5.17
C ALA A 51 13.84 7.97 5.18
N ALA A 52 14.97 8.69 5.04
CA ALA A 52 14.97 10.15 4.99
C ALA A 52 14.37 10.70 3.69
N LEU A 53 14.45 9.95 2.60
CA LEU A 53 13.93 10.35 1.28
C LEU A 53 12.52 9.84 1.00
N ALA A 54 12.02 8.87 1.78
CA ALA A 54 10.66 8.36 1.63
C ALA A 54 9.67 9.43 2.08
N ARG A 55 8.65 9.67 1.26
CA ARG A 55 7.53 10.51 1.68
C ARG A 55 6.62 9.77 2.67
N THR A 56 5.94 10.53 3.52
CA THR A 56 4.95 9.97 4.45
C THR A 56 3.83 9.32 3.65
N THR A 57 3.53 8.06 3.96
CA THR A 57 2.42 7.30 3.39
C THR A 57 1.48 6.86 4.49
N CYS A 58 0.21 6.77 4.18
CA CYS A 58 -0.81 6.18 5.04
C CYS A 58 -1.91 5.57 4.18
N GLU A 59 -2.71 4.72 4.78
CA GLU A 59 -3.84 4.06 4.13
C GLU A 59 -5.07 4.13 5.03
N VAL A 60 -6.25 4.05 4.42
CA VAL A 60 -7.55 3.98 5.08
C VAL A 60 -8.35 2.85 4.46
N SER A 61 -8.99 2.05 5.31
CA SER A 61 -9.87 0.95 4.89
C SER A 61 -11.29 1.23 5.36
N LEU A 62 -12.23 1.35 4.41
CA LEU A 62 -13.65 1.56 4.70
C LEU A 62 -14.48 0.32 4.41
N TYR A 63 -15.46 0.13 5.25
CA TYR A 63 -16.55 -0.83 5.07
C TYR A 63 -17.88 -0.09 5.18
N ALA A 64 -18.77 -0.26 4.19
CA ALA A 64 -20.12 0.29 4.22
C ALA A 64 -21.16 -0.80 3.97
N ASP A 65 -22.23 -0.80 4.76
CA ASP A 65 -23.36 -1.71 4.64
C ASP A 65 -24.67 -0.89 4.58
N THR A 66 -25.28 -0.82 3.41
CA THR A 66 -26.50 -0.04 3.18
C THR A 66 -27.76 -0.73 3.73
N GLU A 67 -27.72 -2.04 4.06
CA GLU A 67 -28.82 -2.71 4.76
C GLU A 67 -28.80 -2.34 6.25
N GLN A 68 -27.62 -2.32 6.86
CA GLN A 68 -27.42 -1.88 8.24
C GLN A 68 -27.44 -0.35 8.39
N GLY A 69 -27.19 0.37 7.31
CA GLY A 69 -27.17 1.83 7.30
C GLY A 69 -25.94 2.43 7.98
N ILE A 70 -24.77 1.81 7.82
CA ILE A 70 -23.54 2.25 8.49
C ILE A 70 -22.33 2.20 7.54
N VAL A 71 -21.43 3.17 7.69
CA VAL A 71 -20.06 3.14 7.16
C VAL A 71 -19.07 3.20 8.31
N THR A 72 -18.00 2.43 8.23
CA THR A 72 -16.98 2.33 9.28
C THR A 72 -15.56 2.31 8.72
N ALA A 73 -14.63 2.90 9.47
CA ALA A 73 -13.19 2.75 9.29
C ALA A 73 -12.59 2.47 10.69
N HIS A 74 -12.35 1.19 10.98
CA HIS A 74 -12.01 0.76 12.34
C HIS A 74 -10.67 1.32 12.84
N GLU A 75 -9.70 1.48 11.96
CA GLU A 75 -8.38 2.00 12.35
C GLU A 75 -8.42 3.49 12.68
N GLU A 76 -9.39 4.22 12.15
CA GLU A 76 -9.61 5.64 12.34
C GLU A 76 -10.65 5.94 13.42
N ASP A 77 -11.18 4.91 14.11
CA ASP A 77 -12.29 5.03 15.08
C ASP A 77 -13.50 5.79 14.50
N PHE A 78 -13.75 5.59 13.19
CA PHE A 78 -14.79 6.27 12.44
C PHE A 78 -15.99 5.35 12.21
N ALA A 79 -17.19 5.85 12.52
CA ALA A 79 -18.45 5.19 12.23
C ALA A 79 -19.55 6.22 12.04
N GLU A 80 -20.22 6.19 10.89
CA GLU A 80 -21.32 7.10 10.58
C GLU A 80 -22.52 6.38 9.99
N PRO A 81 -23.75 6.88 10.23
CA PRO A 81 -24.96 6.38 9.60
C PRO A 81 -24.99 6.79 8.12
N ILE A 82 -25.41 5.84 7.26
CA ILE A 82 -25.57 6.08 5.83
C ILE A 82 -26.99 5.74 5.37
N SER A 83 -27.41 6.34 4.25
CA SER A 83 -28.68 6.03 3.60
C SER A 83 -28.61 4.77 2.75
N LYS A 84 -29.77 4.25 2.36
CA LYS A 84 -29.87 3.15 1.39
C LYS A 84 -29.40 3.53 -0.02
N THR A 85 -29.35 4.82 -0.31
CA THR A 85 -28.86 5.37 -1.58
C THR A 85 -27.37 5.63 -1.60
N PHE A 86 -26.66 5.32 -0.49
CA PHE A 86 -25.21 5.44 -0.41
C PHE A 86 -24.55 4.73 -1.60
N SER A 87 -23.70 5.46 -2.28
CA SER A 87 -23.10 5.06 -3.55
C SER A 87 -21.62 4.76 -3.43
N GLU A 88 -21.02 4.34 -4.50
CA GLU A 88 -19.58 4.18 -4.65
C GLU A 88 -18.86 5.52 -4.56
N ASP A 89 -19.42 6.57 -5.16
CA ASP A 89 -18.86 7.91 -5.13
C ASP A 89 -18.82 8.45 -3.70
N ASP A 90 -19.91 8.26 -2.92
CA ASP A 90 -19.94 8.63 -1.50
C ASP A 90 -18.88 7.90 -0.68
N LEU A 91 -18.67 6.59 -0.96
CA LEU A 91 -17.63 5.79 -0.32
C LEU A 91 -16.24 6.35 -0.61
N MET A 92 -15.96 6.67 -1.88
CA MET A 92 -14.65 7.19 -2.31
C MET A 92 -14.38 8.58 -1.73
N GLU A 93 -15.39 9.43 -1.68
CA GLU A 93 -15.28 10.77 -1.07
C GLU A 93 -15.01 10.66 0.44
N THR A 94 -15.71 9.77 1.14
CA THR A 94 -15.48 9.52 2.56
C THR A 94 -14.07 8.99 2.81
N ALA A 95 -13.64 8.00 2.01
CA ALA A 95 -12.29 7.43 2.10
C ALA A 95 -11.20 8.46 1.86
N TYR A 96 -11.38 9.31 0.85
CA TYR A 96 -10.43 10.38 0.54
C TYR A 96 -10.33 11.40 1.67
N THR A 97 -11.46 11.79 2.26
CA THR A 97 -11.50 12.75 3.37
C THR A 97 -10.74 12.22 4.59
N LEU A 98 -11.02 10.98 5.00
CA LEU A 98 -10.33 10.35 6.12
C LEU A 98 -8.84 10.14 5.85
N LEU A 99 -8.48 9.72 4.62
CA LEU A 99 -7.10 9.57 4.22
C LEU A 99 -6.34 10.89 4.30
N LYS A 100 -6.94 11.97 3.84
CA LYS A 100 -6.36 13.31 3.88
C LYS A 100 -6.10 13.78 5.31
N GLU A 101 -7.07 13.60 6.20
CA GLU A 101 -6.92 13.94 7.62
C GLU A 101 -5.82 13.10 8.28
N LYS A 102 -5.82 11.80 8.06
CA LYS A 102 -4.79 10.88 8.59
C LYS A 102 -3.39 11.27 8.09
N ALA A 103 -3.27 11.59 6.81
CA ALA A 103 -2.02 11.99 6.20
C ALA A 103 -1.45 13.27 6.81
N LEU A 104 -2.27 14.30 6.93
CA LEU A 104 -1.86 15.58 7.53
C LEU A 104 -1.43 15.38 9.00
N ASN A 105 -2.19 14.61 9.76
CA ASN A 105 -1.86 14.28 11.15
C ASN A 105 -0.56 13.46 11.28
N SER A 106 -0.21 12.70 10.23
CA SER A 106 1.04 11.93 10.14
C SER A 106 2.21 12.74 9.58
N GLY A 107 2.03 14.02 9.27
CA GLY A 107 3.07 14.91 8.76
C GLY A 107 3.32 14.79 7.26
N ALA A 108 2.34 14.34 6.49
CA ALA A 108 2.45 14.37 5.03
C ALA A 108 2.45 15.81 4.51
N ASP A 109 3.24 16.05 3.46
CA ASP A 109 3.24 17.32 2.76
C ASP A 109 1.89 17.51 2.04
N PRO A 110 1.20 18.65 2.23
CA PRO A 110 -0.05 18.96 1.53
C PRO A 110 0.01 18.80 0.01
N GLU A 111 1.16 19.04 -0.61
CA GLU A 111 1.35 18.89 -2.05
C GLU A 111 1.30 17.41 -2.52
N ASN A 112 1.53 16.47 -1.62
CA ASN A 112 1.50 15.03 -1.93
C ASN A 112 0.11 14.41 -1.75
N LEU A 113 -0.87 15.16 -1.22
CA LEU A 113 -2.22 14.66 -0.94
C LEU A 113 -3.05 14.37 -2.19
N GLU A 114 -2.62 14.84 -3.36
CA GLU A 114 -3.28 14.57 -4.64
C GLU A 114 -2.88 13.21 -5.24
N GLU A 115 -1.77 12.63 -4.77
CA GLU A 115 -1.28 11.35 -5.27
C GLU A 115 -1.88 10.18 -4.48
N VAL A 116 -3.17 9.95 -4.69
CA VAL A 116 -3.95 8.88 -4.05
C VAL A 116 -4.15 7.72 -5.02
N GLU A 117 -4.15 6.51 -4.51
CA GLU A 117 -4.52 5.32 -5.27
C GLU A 117 -5.50 4.43 -4.49
N VAL A 118 -6.43 3.83 -5.22
CA VAL A 118 -7.33 2.81 -4.69
C VAL A 118 -6.63 1.45 -4.81
N VAL A 119 -6.25 0.88 -3.68
CA VAL A 119 -5.54 -0.40 -3.62
C VAL A 119 -6.50 -1.57 -3.75
N GLU A 120 -7.68 -1.42 -3.15
CA GLU A 120 -8.72 -2.43 -3.15
C GLU A 120 -10.09 -1.80 -3.26
N TYR A 121 -10.95 -2.38 -4.09
CA TYR A 121 -12.36 -2.04 -4.16
C TYR A 121 -13.18 -3.30 -4.37
N GLN A 122 -14.21 -3.48 -3.54
CA GLN A 122 -15.15 -4.59 -3.64
C GLN A 122 -16.57 -4.09 -3.42
N LYS A 123 -17.51 -4.66 -4.18
CA LYS A 123 -18.93 -4.35 -4.08
C LYS A 123 -19.74 -5.62 -4.17
N PHE A 124 -20.63 -5.83 -3.19
CA PHE A 124 -21.50 -6.98 -3.11
C PHE A 124 -22.95 -6.54 -2.97
N ASN A 125 -23.86 -7.27 -3.60
CA ASN A 125 -25.29 -7.10 -3.39
C ASN A 125 -25.76 -8.03 -2.26
N ILE A 126 -26.55 -7.50 -1.33
CA ILE A 126 -27.19 -8.27 -0.27
C ILE A 126 -28.55 -8.73 -0.82
N ILE A 127 -28.73 -10.05 -0.93
CA ILE A 127 -29.97 -10.65 -1.39
C ILE A 127 -30.54 -11.50 -0.26
N ARG A 128 -31.80 -11.24 0.12
CA ARG A 128 -32.55 -12.06 1.07
C ARG A 128 -33.91 -12.41 0.49
N ASN A 129 -34.28 -13.69 0.55
CA ASN A 129 -35.54 -14.19 -0.01
C ASN A 129 -35.75 -13.77 -1.48
N PHE A 130 -34.69 -13.91 -2.29
CA PHE A 130 -34.67 -13.54 -3.72
C PHE A 130 -34.92 -12.04 -4.00
N SER A 131 -34.86 -11.19 -2.99
CA SER A 131 -35.01 -9.74 -3.13
C SER A 131 -33.75 -8.99 -2.72
N PRO A 132 -33.32 -7.96 -3.47
CA PRO A 132 -32.21 -7.12 -3.08
C PRO A 132 -32.59 -6.30 -1.83
N ARG A 133 -31.72 -6.28 -0.84
CA ARG A 133 -31.89 -5.56 0.43
C ARG A 133 -30.95 -4.39 0.60
N GLY A 134 -29.77 -4.52 0.03
CA GLY A 134 -28.74 -3.52 0.16
C GLY A 134 -27.46 -3.89 -0.59
N LYS A 135 -26.42 -3.17 -0.31
CA LYS A 135 -25.07 -3.37 -0.86
C LYS A 135 -24.04 -3.30 0.26
N ILE A 136 -22.99 -4.08 0.11
CA ILE A 136 -21.77 -3.94 0.90
C ILE A 136 -20.70 -3.39 -0.02
N PHE A 137 -19.99 -2.38 0.47
CA PHE A 137 -18.81 -1.82 -0.18
C PHE A 137 -17.61 -2.00 0.74
N ARG A 138 -16.47 -2.28 0.14
CA ARG A 138 -15.17 -2.25 0.79
C ARG A 138 -14.20 -1.50 -0.09
N THR A 139 -13.43 -0.61 0.49
CA THR A 139 -12.34 0.06 -0.22
C THR A 139 -11.14 0.22 0.68
N LYS A 140 -9.98 0.15 0.07
CA LYS A 140 -8.70 0.51 0.67
C LYS A 140 -8.07 1.57 -0.22
N MET A 141 -7.79 2.71 0.36
CA MET A 141 -7.21 3.86 -0.32
C MET A 141 -5.92 4.27 0.40
N GLN A 142 -4.89 4.62 -0.36
CA GLN A 142 -3.60 5.03 0.22
C GLN A 142 -3.00 6.23 -0.49
N LEU A 143 -2.12 6.95 0.21
CA LEU A 143 -1.18 7.84 -0.45
C LEU A 143 -0.13 7.01 -1.19
N LYS A 144 0.06 7.32 -2.46
CA LYS A 144 1.00 6.59 -3.31
C LYS A 144 2.42 6.65 -2.73
N PRO A 145 3.06 5.49 -2.50
CA PRO A 145 4.45 5.47 -2.03
C PRO A 145 5.39 6.16 -3.02
N GLY A 146 6.42 6.82 -2.52
CA GLY A 146 7.39 7.49 -3.37
C GLY A 146 8.46 8.23 -2.58
N LEU A 147 9.25 9.02 -3.28
CA LEU A 147 10.26 9.89 -2.71
C LEU A 147 9.70 11.30 -2.49
N ILE A 148 10.28 12.03 -1.56
CA ILE A 148 10.02 13.46 -1.40
C ILE A 148 10.39 14.21 -2.68
N LYS A 149 9.65 15.27 -3.01
CA LYS A 149 9.87 16.06 -4.23
C LYS A 149 11.30 16.54 -4.38
N GLY A 150 11.82 16.48 -5.59
CA GLY A 150 13.18 16.89 -5.95
C GLY A 150 14.24 15.80 -5.84
N TYR A 151 13.87 14.60 -5.37
CA TYR A 151 14.77 13.46 -5.28
C TYR A 151 14.40 12.29 -6.20
N GLU A 152 13.39 12.43 -7.02
CA GLU A 152 12.91 11.39 -7.97
C GLU A 152 13.99 10.96 -8.97
N THR A 153 14.94 11.86 -9.26
CA THR A 153 16.03 11.63 -10.23
C THR A 153 17.29 11.00 -9.61
N VAL A 154 17.34 10.83 -8.29
CA VAL A 154 18.53 10.26 -7.61
C VAL A 154 18.69 8.75 -7.88
N LEU A 155 17.68 8.11 -8.46
CA LEU A 155 17.65 6.66 -8.73
C LEU A 155 18.03 6.28 -10.17
N HIS A 156 18.61 7.18 -10.96
CA HIS A 156 19.09 6.90 -12.33
C HIS A 156 20.61 6.90 -12.42
#